data_509f93c7d910fb643f58277f38667fe0
#
_entry.id   509f93c7d910fb643f58277f38667fe0
#
_cell.length_a   1.000
_cell.length_b   1.000
_cell.length_c   1.000
_cell.angle_alpha   90.00
_cell.angle_beta   90.00
_cell.angle_gamma   90.00
#
_symmetry.space_group_name_H-M   'P 1'
#
loop_
_entity.id
_entity.type
_entity.pdbx_description
1 polymer ?
#
loop_
_entity_poly.entity_id
_entity_poly.type
_entity_poly.pdbx_seq_one_letter_code
_entity_poly.pdbx_strand_id
1 'polypeptide(L)'
;SSAASDVYKRQEFNRARRMQGHLDVALSERGRAQADRVAPVLARKNPLAIISSDAQRAVHTAQAVSDLCDVPVHLDTRLRETDMGEWTGLDQQEVEDHWPGDRPKWRSDPTYAPPGGENRLEVARRAMDVVRDLHRDLTSWGEDERPVLLVAHGGTFLALAAALIDSPLQNYAAFSALGNT
;
A
#
# COMPACT_ATOMS: atom_id res chain seq x y z
N SER A 1 5.24 -18.83 -24.50
CA SER A 1 4.07 -17.97 -24.86
C SER A 1 3.26 -17.49 -23.65
N SER A 2 3.35 -18.12 -22.46
CA SER A 2 2.59 -17.69 -21.29
C SER A 2 3.14 -16.40 -20.64
N ALA A 3 4.46 -16.26 -20.53
CA ALA A 3 5.08 -15.11 -19.86
C ALA A 3 4.83 -13.76 -20.58
N ALA A 4 4.84 -13.74 -21.90
CA ALA A 4 4.53 -12.53 -22.68
C ALA A 4 3.05 -12.13 -22.56
N SER A 5 2.15 -13.11 -22.48
CA SER A 5 0.72 -12.88 -22.24
C SER A 5 0.46 -12.30 -20.85
N ASP A 6 1.20 -12.75 -19.82
CA ASP A 6 1.07 -12.25 -18.44
C ASP A 6 1.62 -10.83 -18.27
N VAL A 7 2.71 -10.50 -18.96
CA VAL A 7 3.27 -9.13 -18.98
C VAL A 7 2.30 -8.18 -19.65
N TYR A 8 1.70 -8.59 -20.79
CA TYR A 8 0.72 -7.77 -21.50
C TYR A 8 -0.54 -7.52 -20.68
N LYS A 9 -1.10 -8.55 -20.04
CA LYS A 9 -2.24 -8.44 -19.13
C LYS A 9 -1.96 -7.51 -17.94
N ARG A 10 -0.75 -7.55 -17.36
CA ARG A 10 -0.33 -6.68 -16.24
C ARG A 10 -0.23 -5.21 -16.66
N GLN A 11 0.23 -4.92 -17.87
CA GLN A 11 0.26 -3.55 -18.42
C GLN A 11 -1.14 -3.01 -18.69
N GLU A 12 -2.06 -3.84 -19.15
CA GLU A 12 -3.47 -3.47 -19.33
C GLU A 12 -4.18 -3.23 -17.99
N PHE A 13 -3.88 -4.01 -16.96
CA PHE A 13 -4.46 -3.88 -15.61
C PHE A 13 -4.20 -2.49 -15.02
N ASN A 14 -2.97 -1.99 -15.12
CA ASN A 14 -2.62 -0.64 -14.65
C ASN A 14 -3.19 0.48 -15.53
N ARG A 15 -3.33 0.25 -16.86
CA ARG A 15 -3.96 1.21 -17.78
C ARG A 15 -5.48 1.27 -17.63
N ALA A 16 -6.12 0.15 -17.35
CA ALA A 16 -7.57 0.05 -17.19
C ALA A 16 -8.08 0.53 -15.82
N ARG A 17 -7.22 1.03 -14.93
CA ARG A 17 -7.58 1.49 -13.56
C ARG A 17 -8.42 0.46 -12.78
N ARG A 18 -8.10 -0.82 -12.93
CA ARG A 18 -8.76 -1.91 -12.22
C ARG A 18 -8.38 -1.89 -10.73
N MET A 19 -9.31 -2.30 -9.89
CA MET A 19 -9.09 -2.39 -8.44
C MET A 19 -8.18 -3.57 -8.12
N GLN A 20 -6.97 -3.29 -7.67
CA GLN A 20 -5.97 -4.33 -7.43
C GLN A 20 -6.21 -5.09 -6.11
N GLY A 21 -6.55 -4.36 -5.05
CA GLY A 21 -6.73 -4.97 -3.73
C GLY A 21 -5.54 -5.86 -3.35
N HIS A 22 -5.84 -7.09 -2.96
CA HIS A 22 -4.86 -8.12 -2.61
C HIS A 22 -4.28 -8.89 -3.80
N LEU A 23 -4.58 -8.52 -5.05
CA LEU A 23 -3.92 -9.15 -6.20
C LEU A 23 -2.41 -8.94 -6.12
N ASP A 24 -1.68 -10.07 -6.13
CA ASP A 24 -0.22 -10.04 -6.05
C ASP A 24 0.40 -9.87 -7.44
N VAL A 25 0.38 -8.63 -7.92
CA VAL A 25 0.94 -8.23 -9.20
C VAL A 25 2.34 -7.67 -8.99
N ALA A 26 3.32 -8.20 -9.72
CA ALA A 26 4.69 -7.69 -9.70
C ALA A 26 4.77 -6.27 -10.25
N LEU A 27 5.81 -5.53 -9.87
CA LEU A 27 6.11 -4.21 -10.43
C LEU A 27 6.27 -4.27 -11.94
N SER A 28 5.74 -3.28 -12.65
CA SER A 28 6.08 -3.02 -14.04
C SER A 28 7.55 -2.56 -14.17
N GLU A 29 8.12 -2.55 -15.37
CA GLU A 29 9.46 -1.98 -15.60
C GLU A 29 9.57 -0.54 -15.09
N ARG A 30 8.55 0.28 -15.35
CA ARG A 30 8.48 1.64 -14.83
C ARG A 30 8.47 1.67 -13.30
N GLY A 31 7.72 0.78 -12.64
CA GLY A 31 7.68 0.66 -11.19
C GLY A 31 9.02 0.26 -10.60
N ARG A 32 9.74 -0.66 -11.25
CA ARG A 32 11.10 -1.04 -10.86
C ARG A 32 12.06 0.14 -10.96
N ALA A 33 12.06 0.84 -12.10
CA ALA A 33 12.90 2.03 -12.29
C ALA A 33 12.57 3.15 -11.29
N GLN A 34 11.33 3.24 -10.79
CA GLN A 34 10.96 4.16 -9.71
C GLN A 34 11.53 3.70 -8.37
N ALA A 35 11.40 2.40 -8.03
CA ALA A 35 11.99 1.81 -6.83
C ALA A 35 13.51 2.01 -6.80
N ASP A 36 14.21 1.72 -7.91
CA ASP A 36 15.67 1.89 -8.04
C ASP A 36 16.11 3.34 -7.86
N ARG A 37 15.31 4.32 -8.30
CA ARG A 37 15.61 5.74 -8.12
C ARG A 37 15.40 6.24 -6.69
N VAL A 38 14.37 5.75 -6.00
CA VAL A 38 14.07 6.19 -4.64
C VAL A 38 14.93 5.47 -3.59
N ALA A 39 15.36 4.24 -3.87
CA ALA A 39 16.10 3.42 -2.94
C ALA A 39 17.37 4.10 -2.38
N PRO A 40 18.24 4.75 -3.18
CA PRO A 40 19.42 5.45 -2.63
C PRO A 40 19.05 6.62 -1.70
N VAL A 41 17.92 7.28 -1.95
CA VAL A 41 17.46 8.39 -1.10
C VAL A 41 17.02 7.89 0.26
N LEU A 42 16.26 6.79 0.28
CA LEU A 42 15.76 6.17 1.50
C LEU A 42 16.90 5.48 2.29
N ALA A 43 17.80 4.77 1.61
CA ALA A 43 18.93 4.10 2.24
C ALA A 43 19.87 5.10 2.97
N ARG A 44 20.09 6.29 2.41
CA ARG A 44 20.87 7.36 3.08
C ARG A 44 20.26 7.86 4.39
N LYS A 45 18.97 7.61 4.63
CA LYS A 45 18.35 7.92 5.92
C LYS A 45 18.74 6.93 7.02
N ASN A 46 19.48 5.88 6.68
CA ASN A 46 19.95 4.84 7.61
C ASN A 46 18.82 4.32 8.50
N PRO A 47 17.77 3.72 7.91
CA PRO A 47 16.58 3.31 8.68
C PRO A 47 16.92 2.31 9.77
N LEU A 48 16.26 2.43 10.92
CA LEU A 48 16.35 1.47 12.04
C LEU A 48 15.76 0.10 11.66
N ALA A 49 14.71 0.11 10.87
CA ALA A 49 14.01 -1.08 10.40
C ALA A 49 13.30 -0.80 9.07
N ILE A 50 13.14 -1.84 8.26
CA ILE A 50 12.34 -1.83 7.03
C ILE A 50 11.23 -2.87 7.17
N ILE A 51 9.99 -2.40 7.23
CA ILE A 51 8.82 -3.26 7.31
C ILE A 51 8.02 -3.11 6.02
N SER A 52 7.70 -4.21 5.38
CA SER A 52 7.02 -4.21 4.08
C SER A 52 5.75 -5.05 4.10
N SER A 53 4.73 -4.59 3.36
CA SER A 53 3.71 -5.51 2.87
C SER A 53 4.37 -6.71 2.19
N ASP A 54 3.79 -7.89 2.31
CA ASP A 54 4.25 -9.12 1.67
C ASP A 54 3.88 -9.22 0.18
N ALA A 55 3.14 -8.24 -0.38
CA ALA A 55 2.88 -8.17 -1.81
C ALA A 55 4.18 -7.95 -2.59
N GLN A 56 4.42 -8.73 -3.66
CA GLN A 56 5.66 -8.73 -4.45
C GLN A 56 6.12 -7.32 -4.86
N ARG A 57 5.18 -6.44 -5.22
CA ARG A 57 5.48 -5.04 -5.62
C ARG A 57 6.05 -4.20 -4.47
N ALA A 58 5.62 -4.44 -3.24
CA ALA A 58 6.13 -3.77 -2.05
C ALA A 58 7.47 -4.38 -1.62
N VAL A 59 7.57 -5.71 -1.58
CA VAL A 59 8.79 -6.44 -1.27
C VAL A 59 9.93 -6.02 -2.19
N HIS A 60 9.68 -5.91 -3.50
CA HIS A 60 10.70 -5.48 -4.46
C HIS A 60 11.23 -4.07 -4.16
N THR A 61 10.33 -3.15 -3.81
CA THR A 61 10.72 -1.78 -3.44
C THR A 61 11.51 -1.75 -2.13
N ALA A 62 11.08 -2.51 -1.13
CA ALA A 62 11.75 -2.61 0.16
C ALA A 62 13.15 -3.23 0.02
N GLN A 63 13.28 -4.29 -0.80
CA GLN A 63 14.54 -4.99 -1.05
C GLN A 63 15.56 -4.08 -1.74
N ALA A 64 15.13 -3.25 -2.71
CA ALA A 64 16.01 -2.28 -3.36
C ALA A 64 16.64 -1.28 -2.36
N VAL A 65 15.93 -0.94 -1.27
CA VAL A 65 16.49 -0.12 -0.18
C VAL A 65 17.41 -0.94 0.71
N SER A 66 16.97 -2.14 1.11
CA SER A 66 17.69 -3.06 1.98
C SER A 66 19.09 -3.39 1.43
N ASP A 67 19.18 -3.65 0.13
CA ASP A 67 20.43 -3.98 -0.57
C ASP A 67 21.47 -2.83 -0.53
N LEU A 68 21.04 -1.61 -0.24
CA LEU A 68 21.91 -0.43 -0.17
C LEU A 68 22.30 -0.02 1.26
N CYS A 69 21.60 -0.51 2.29
CA CYS A 69 21.84 -0.08 3.68
C CYS A 69 22.04 -1.25 4.66
N ASP A 70 22.05 -2.50 4.19
CA ASP A 70 22.22 -3.72 4.99
C ASP A 70 21.17 -3.88 6.13
N VAL A 71 20.00 -3.24 6.02
CA VAL A 71 18.90 -3.39 6.96
C VAL A 71 17.91 -4.43 6.41
N PRO A 72 17.66 -5.54 7.11
CA PRO A 72 16.79 -6.60 6.60
C PRO A 72 15.33 -6.14 6.45
N VAL A 73 14.63 -6.68 5.45
CA VAL A 73 13.21 -6.46 5.26
C VAL A 73 12.41 -7.44 6.11
N HIS A 74 11.53 -6.92 6.95
CA HIS A 74 10.53 -7.69 7.69
C HIS A 74 9.17 -7.56 7.01
N LEU A 75 8.51 -8.69 6.74
CA LEU A 75 7.20 -8.72 6.07
C LEU A 75 6.07 -8.69 7.11
N ASP A 76 5.06 -7.84 6.84
CA ASP A 76 3.87 -7.74 7.67
C ASP A 76 2.61 -7.65 6.79
N THR A 77 1.74 -8.65 6.88
CA THR A 77 0.49 -8.72 6.11
C THR A 77 -0.49 -7.60 6.46
N ARG A 78 -0.37 -6.98 7.64
CA ARG A 78 -1.16 -5.82 8.05
C ARG A 78 -0.88 -4.56 7.23
N LEU A 79 0.21 -4.56 6.43
CA LEU A 79 0.55 -3.49 5.48
C LEU A 79 0.04 -3.75 4.07
N ARG A 80 -0.69 -4.83 3.79
CA ARG A 80 -1.33 -5.09 2.50
C ARG A 80 -2.26 -3.95 2.10
N GLU A 81 -2.52 -3.79 0.80
CA GLU A 81 -3.53 -2.87 0.28
C GLU A 81 -4.93 -3.21 0.84
N THR A 82 -5.86 -2.28 0.74
CA THR A 82 -7.26 -2.52 1.06
C THR A 82 -7.77 -3.75 0.33
N ASP A 83 -8.36 -4.69 1.06
CA ASP A 83 -9.07 -5.81 0.44
C ASP A 83 -10.32 -5.28 -0.26
N MET A 84 -10.38 -5.43 -1.56
CA MET A 84 -11.50 -4.98 -2.37
C MET A 84 -12.60 -6.03 -2.52
N GLY A 85 -12.43 -7.23 -1.91
CA GLY A 85 -13.39 -8.31 -1.96
C GLY A 85 -13.81 -8.62 -3.40
N GLU A 86 -15.13 -8.66 -3.64
CA GLU A 86 -15.70 -8.95 -4.97
C GLU A 86 -15.38 -7.89 -6.03
N TRP A 87 -14.94 -6.70 -5.65
CA TRP A 87 -14.49 -5.67 -6.60
C TRP A 87 -13.07 -5.91 -7.12
N THR A 88 -12.34 -6.86 -6.55
CA THR A 88 -10.97 -7.16 -6.95
C THR A 88 -10.90 -7.56 -8.43
N GLY A 89 -10.08 -6.85 -9.19
CA GLY A 89 -9.91 -7.08 -10.63
C GLY A 89 -10.92 -6.37 -11.53
N LEU A 90 -11.98 -5.79 -10.98
CA LEU A 90 -12.99 -5.05 -11.73
C LEU A 90 -12.56 -3.61 -11.99
N ASP A 91 -13.05 -3.04 -13.10
CA ASP A 91 -12.96 -1.61 -13.34
C ASP A 91 -14.17 -0.87 -12.76
N GLN A 92 -14.19 0.46 -12.95
CA GLN A 92 -15.23 1.31 -12.37
C GLN A 92 -16.61 1.03 -12.92
N GLN A 93 -16.70 0.72 -14.22
CA GLN A 93 -17.98 0.45 -14.88
C GLN A 93 -18.51 -0.90 -14.46
N GLU A 94 -17.66 -1.92 -14.41
CA GLU A 94 -18.03 -3.27 -13.96
C GLU A 94 -18.56 -3.24 -12.51
N VAL A 95 -17.95 -2.43 -11.63
CA VAL A 95 -18.46 -2.26 -10.25
C VAL A 95 -19.81 -1.56 -10.25
N GLU A 96 -20.00 -0.48 -11.04
CA GLU A 96 -21.27 0.24 -11.10
C GLU A 96 -22.39 -0.62 -11.69
N ASP A 97 -22.08 -1.47 -12.66
CA ASP A 97 -23.06 -2.36 -13.28
C ASP A 97 -23.58 -3.44 -12.33
N HIS A 98 -22.72 -3.96 -11.43
CA HIS A 98 -23.10 -5.01 -10.49
C HIS A 98 -23.59 -4.46 -9.14
N TRP A 99 -23.06 -3.30 -8.70
CA TRP A 99 -23.42 -2.64 -7.44
C TRP A 99 -23.67 -1.14 -7.66
N PRO A 100 -24.82 -0.78 -8.26
CA PRO A 100 -25.13 0.62 -8.58
C PRO A 100 -25.11 1.53 -7.34
N GLY A 101 -24.32 2.60 -7.38
CA GLY A 101 -24.21 3.59 -6.31
C GLY A 101 -23.30 3.22 -5.14
N ASP A 102 -22.77 1.99 -5.09
CA ASP A 102 -21.91 1.56 -3.98
C ASP A 102 -20.52 2.20 -4.04
N ARG A 103 -20.00 2.47 -5.24
CA ARG A 103 -18.70 3.09 -5.41
C ARG A 103 -18.65 4.55 -4.88
N PRO A 104 -19.59 5.45 -5.17
CA PRO A 104 -19.71 6.75 -4.51
C PRO A 104 -19.80 6.64 -2.99
N LYS A 105 -20.59 5.69 -2.48
CA LYS A 105 -20.72 5.42 -1.05
C LYS A 105 -19.38 5.00 -0.44
N TRP A 106 -18.69 4.05 -1.05
CA TRP A 106 -17.34 3.63 -0.61
C TRP A 106 -16.35 4.80 -0.56
N ARG A 107 -16.49 5.79 -1.45
CA ARG A 107 -15.62 6.98 -1.45
C ARG A 107 -15.92 7.96 -0.32
N SER A 108 -17.16 8.10 0.07
CA SER A 108 -17.62 9.09 1.05
C SER A 108 -17.75 8.53 2.47
N ASP A 109 -18.04 7.24 2.61
CA ASP A 109 -18.28 6.59 3.91
C ASP A 109 -17.10 5.67 4.28
N PRO A 110 -16.28 6.01 5.29
CA PRO A 110 -15.16 5.19 5.72
C PRO A 110 -15.56 3.86 6.37
N THR A 111 -16.82 3.69 6.73
CA THR A 111 -17.38 2.46 7.32
C THR A 111 -17.89 1.48 6.27
N TYR A 112 -18.06 1.94 5.03
CA TYR A 112 -18.52 1.10 3.94
C TYR A 112 -17.36 0.21 3.43
N ALA A 113 -17.61 -1.10 3.33
CA ALA A 113 -16.72 -2.08 2.72
C ALA A 113 -17.32 -2.60 1.41
N PRO A 114 -16.50 -2.84 0.35
CA PRO A 114 -16.93 -3.67 -0.76
C PRO A 114 -17.38 -5.05 -0.28
N PRO A 115 -18.30 -5.73 -0.96
CA PRO A 115 -18.73 -7.07 -0.56
C PRO A 115 -17.54 -8.02 -0.39
N GLY A 116 -17.40 -8.62 0.79
CA GLY A 116 -16.28 -9.49 1.15
C GLY A 116 -14.92 -8.80 1.33
N GLY A 117 -14.89 -7.48 1.30
CA GLY A 117 -13.66 -6.68 1.46
C GLY A 117 -13.56 -5.94 2.80
N GLU A 118 -12.63 -4.99 2.87
CA GLU A 118 -12.36 -4.16 4.05
C GLU A 118 -12.90 -2.72 3.89
N ASN A 119 -13.34 -2.13 4.99
CA ASN A 119 -13.56 -0.68 5.07
C ASN A 119 -12.28 0.06 5.51
N ARG A 120 -12.28 1.39 5.40
CA ARG A 120 -11.08 2.21 5.72
C ARG A 120 -10.71 2.22 7.20
N LEU A 121 -11.69 2.03 8.10
CA LEU A 121 -11.42 1.94 9.54
C LEU A 121 -10.64 0.66 9.87
N GLU A 122 -10.99 -0.46 9.20
CA GLU A 122 -10.29 -1.73 9.37
C GLU A 122 -8.85 -1.64 8.86
N VAL A 123 -8.65 -1.05 7.67
CA VAL A 123 -7.32 -0.81 7.10
C VAL A 123 -6.48 0.09 8.02
N ALA A 124 -7.04 1.21 8.50
CA ALA A 124 -6.37 2.11 9.43
C ALA A 124 -5.96 1.39 10.72
N ARG A 125 -6.87 0.59 11.30
CA ARG A 125 -6.62 -0.15 12.53
C ARG A 125 -5.45 -1.11 12.39
N ARG A 126 -5.47 -2.00 11.37
CA ARG A 126 -4.39 -2.99 11.17
C ARG A 126 -3.03 -2.33 10.89
N ALA A 127 -3.00 -1.24 10.13
CA ALA A 127 -1.77 -0.51 9.86
C ALA A 127 -1.25 0.23 11.12
N MET A 128 -2.14 0.81 11.94
CA MET A 128 -1.77 1.41 13.23
C MET A 128 -1.25 0.39 14.23
N ASP A 129 -1.74 -0.85 14.21
CA ASP A 129 -1.22 -1.91 15.07
C ASP A 129 0.25 -2.23 14.75
N VAL A 130 0.67 -2.16 13.48
CA VAL A 130 2.10 -2.26 13.10
C VAL A 130 2.92 -1.15 13.74
N VAL A 131 2.44 0.10 13.67
CA VAL A 131 3.14 1.26 14.25
C VAL A 131 3.25 1.13 15.79
N ARG A 132 2.18 0.67 16.44
CA ARG A 132 2.18 0.44 17.90
C ARG A 132 3.16 -0.65 18.32
N ASP A 133 3.20 -1.76 17.58
CA ASP A 133 4.14 -2.84 17.83
C ASP A 133 5.59 -2.36 17.64
N LEU A 134 5.87 -1.63 16.58
CA LEU A 134 7.19 -1.04 16.32
C LEU A 134 7.61 -0.08 17.43
N HIS A 135 6.70 0.76 17.90
CA HIS A 135 6.98 1.70 19.00
C HIS A 135 7.25 0.99 20.33
N ARG A 136 6.60 -0.15 20.57
CA ARG A 136 6.84 -0.99 21.76
C ARG A 136 8.17 -1.75 21.67
N ASP A 137 8.48 -2.32 20.50
CA ASP A 137 9.53 -3.31 20.33
C ASP A 137 10.87 -2.69 19.89
N LEU A 138 10.86 -1.54 19.21
CA LEU A 138 12.03 -0.76 18.84
C LEU A 138 12.29 0.33 19.88
N THR A 139 12.92 -0.02 21.00
CA THR A 139 13.18 0.91 22.11
C THR A 139 14.06 2.09 21.70
N SER A 140 14.92 1.94 20.69
CA SER A 140 15.76 3.01 20.14
C SER A 140 15.01 3.96 19.18
N TRP A 141 13.77 3.65 18.84
CA TRP A 141 13.01 4.52 17.93
C TRP A 141 12.59 5.81 18.65
N GLY A 142 13.10 6.92 18.14
CA GLY A 142 12.92 8.25 18.74
C GLY A 142 14.09 8.71 19.62
N GLU A 143 15.09 7.86 19.89
CA GLU A 143 16.32 8.26 20.58
C GLU A 143 17.30 8.99 19.64
N ASP A 144 17.22 8.71 18.36
CA ASP A 144 17.98 9.37 17.29
C ASP A 144 17.08 9.72 16.08
N GLU A 145 17.65 10.34 15.06
CA GLU A 145 16.91 10.78 13.87
C GLU A 145 16.67 9.69 12.82
N ARG A 146 17.05 8.44 13.09
CA ARG A 146 16.87 7.35 12.15
C ARG A 146 15.40 6.96 12.04
N PRO A 147 14.84 6.93 10.82
CA PRO A 147 13.44 6.58 10.62
C PRO A 147 13.22 5.06 10.66
N VAL A 148 11.99 4.66 10.91
CA VAL A 148 11.48 3.35 10.50
C VAL A 148 10.86 3.50 9.12
N LEU A 149 11.23 2.64 8.18
CA LEU A 149 10.70 2.65 6.82
C LEU A 149 9.54 1.65 6.71
N LEU A 150 8.36 2.16 6.37
CA LEU A 150 7.21 1.33 6.03
C LEU A 150 7.00 1.34 4.52
N VAL A 151 6.90 0.16 3.91
CA VAL A 151 6.62 -0.01 2.48
C VAL A 151 5.27 -0.70 2.32
N ALA A 152 4.30 0.04 1.83
CA ALA A 152 2.91 -0.40 1.74
C ALA A 152 2.25 0.10 0.43
N HIS A 153 0.97 0.41 0.46
CA HIS A 153 0.16 0.73 -0.70
C HIS A 153 -0.61 2.03 -0.48
N GLY A 154 -1.11 2.62 -1.58
CA GLY A 154 -1.74 3.94 -1.55
C GLY A 154 -2.93 4.02 -0.58
N GLY A 155 -3.86 3.08 -0.64
CA GLY A 155 -5.01 3.05 0.25
C GLY A 155 -4.62 2.88 1.72
N THR A 156 -3.68 1.98 1.99
CA THR A 156 -3.15 1.73 3.34
C THR A 156 -2.44 2.94 3.90
N PHE A 157 -1.59 3.61 3.10
CA PHE A 157 -0.89 4.81 3.56
C PHE A 157 -1.84 5.96 3.87
N LEU A 158 -2.86 6.17 3.03
CA LEU A 158 -3.83 7.24 3.27
C LEU A 158 -4.63 7.00 4.55
N ALA A 159 -5.05 5.75 4.80
CA ALA A 159 -5.76 5.39 6.02
C ALA A 159 -4.85 5.53 7.27
N LEU A 160 -3.60 5.07 7.18
CA LEU A 160 -2.62 5.19 8.24
C LEU A 160 -2.26 6.66 8.54
N ALA A 161 -2.01 7.47 7.51
CA ALA A 161 -1.69 8.88 7.67
C ALA A 161 -2.83 9.65 8.36
N ALA A 162 -4.08 9.40 7.93
CA ALA A 162 -5.24 10.00 8.57
C ALA A 162 -5.35 9.61 10.05
N ALA A 163 -5.09 8.33 10.38
CA ALA A 163 -5.11 7.86 11.76
C ALA A 163 -3.98 8.45 12.62
N LEU A 164 -2.77 8.60 12.07
CA LEU A 164 -1.61 9.14 12.78
C LEU A 164 -1.77 10.63 13.16
N ILE A 165 -2.49 11.41 12.34
CA ILE A 165 -2.74 12.85 12.62
C ILE A 165 -4.11 13.07 13.25
N ASP A 166 -4.80 12.02 13.68
CA ASP A 166 -6.14 12.07 14.26
C ASP A 166 -7.16 12.80 13.36
N SER A 167 -7.00 12.68 12.05
CA SER A 167 -7.94 13.24 11.07
C SER A 167 -9.12 12.30 10.86
N PRO A 168 -10.35 12.82 10.79
CA PRO A 168 -11.50 12.02 10.44
C PRO A 168 -11.30 11.29 9.10
N LEU A 169 -11.50 9.97 9.07
CA LEU A 169 -11.25 9.14 7.89
C LEU A 169 -12.14 9.46 6.68
N GLN A 170 -13.24 10.19 6.86
CA GLN A 170 -14.02 10.76 5.76
C GLN A 170 -13.21 11.79 4.94
N ASN A 171 -12.17 12.41 5.53
CA ASN A 171 -11.27 13.35 4.86
C ASN A 171 -10.15 12.66 4.07
N TYR A 172 -10.16 11.33 4.02
CA TYR A 172 -9.21 10.48 3.31
C TYR A 172 -8.90 10.98 1.87
N ALA A 173 -9.92 11.45 1.15
CA ALA A 173 -9.75 11.96 -0.21
C ALA A 173 -8.95 13.28 -0.27
N ALA A 174 -8.82 14.02 0.83
CA ALA A 174 -8.02 15.24 0.88
C ALA A 174 -6.49 14.95 0.82
N PHE A 175 -6.07 13.73 1.17
CA PHE A 175 -4.70 13.25 1.04
C PHE A 175 -4.42 12.65 -0.35
N SER A 176 -5.30 12.86 -1.33
CA SER A 176 -5.20 12.24 -2.65
C SER A 176 -3.89 12.62 -3.34
N ALA A 177 -3.33 11.63 -4.02
CA ALA A 177 -2.25 11.74 -5.00
C ALA A 177 -0.87 12.11 -4.47
N LEU A 178 -0.39 11.44 -3.42
CA LEU A 178 1.03 11.15 -3.39
C LEU A 178 1.29 10.17 -4.54
N GLY A 179 1.85 10.65 -5.64
CA GLY A 179 2.32 9.77 -6.70
C GLY A 179 3.30 8.75 -6.12
N ASN A 180 3.48 7.62 -6.78
CA ASN A 180 4.60 6.75 -6.46
C ASN A 180 5.87 7.58 -6.64
N THR A 181 6.42 8.02 -5.54
CA THR A 181 7.64 8.86 -5.52
C THR A 181 8.85 8.02 -5.85
#